data_0349b3fa3185d74aa570d63d287ef9c8
#
_entry.id   0349b3fa3185d74aa570d63d287ef9c8
#
_cell.length_a   1.000
_cell.length_b   1.000
_cell.length_c   1.000
_cell.angle_alpha   90.00
_cell.angle_beta   90.00
_cell.angle_gamma   90.00
#
_symmetry.space_group_name_H-M   'P 1'
#
loop_
_entity.id
_entity.type
_entity.pdbx_description
1 polymer ?
#
loop_
_entity_poly.entity_id
_entity_poly.type
_entity_poly.pdbx_seq_one_letter_code
_entity_poly.pdbx_strand_id
1 'polypeptide(L)'
;MSQTSRSGDTGRVVTTRTAVPTRRREGPAEVHFPGRPAPASDDQSRLLDKLSETHAAMMGAVLEGEGMERVAELAARAAGAPVAVMIPRLEVALASLGARACGDLASVERWVAERVRGRPAAVPVDVVAEAPIRFKEEIVGVVVLLRTETAPRLEACEFLRLAAAAALTGLAIEDAKEETEQNLRGSLLEELRSRSDLSGLEIVRRAARLNCDLSGGAVILCAELTVERPRLVVATIAAEHPGALVQELDPVGPDARPRVYAALPMIGSGEARESSVAVARRLAARLRRYGTVGVSSFHSDPAELGCAVREAELVLEAVQHSGTVITDEIGSSTYKLLFRVLASHPEEAHEFYESTVASMVRYDALNQTELVHTLWAYLDSNCNMNATAAAIFTHRHTIMHRLERIHELTGLDPTICGDREQLGLGLKVHRLLAPQLAR
;
A
#
# COMPACT_ATOMS: atom_id res chain seq x y z
N MET A 1 6.44 -63.30 -19.07
CA MET A 1 6.63 -64.55 -18.30
C MET A 1 6.07 -64.30 -16.93
N SER A 2 5.03 -65.03 -16.63
CA SER A 2 4.58 -65.73 -15.45
C SER A 2 4.13 -64.83 -14.30
N GLN A 3 2.82 -64.73 -14.09
CA GLN A 3 1.89 -65.63 -13.38
C GLN A 3 2.36 -65.81 -11.93
N THR A 4 1.53 -65.66 -10.92
CA THR A 4 0.21 -66.26 -10.52
C THR A 4 -0.12 -65.64 -9.16
N SER A 5 -1.21 -65.56 -8.60
CA SER A 5 -2.59 -66.07 -8.61
C SER A 5 -3.12 -66.05 -7.15
N ARG A 6 -4.37 -65.66 -7.01
CA ARG A 6 -5.46 -66.17 -6.15
C ARG A 6 -5.24 -66.41 -4.67
N SER A 7 -6.11 -65.90 -3.79
CA SER A 7 -7.40 -66.49 -3.32
C SER A 7 -7.96 -65.55 -2.23
N GLY A 8 -9.18 -65.08 -2.12
CA GLY A 8 -10.40 -65.83 -2.09
C GLY A 8 -10.73 -66.32 -0.65
N ASP A 9 -11.44 -65.45 0.13
CA ASP A 9 -12.22 -66.05 1.22
C ASP A 9 -13.50 -65.22 1.45
N THR A 10 -14.62 -65.96 1.30
CA THR A 10 -15.98 -65.52 1.46
C THR A 10 -16.42 -65.74 2.90
N GLY A 11 -16.50 -64.65 3.67
CA GLY A 11 -17.07 -64.69 5.05
C GLY A 11 -18.58 -64.41 5.04
N ARG A 12 -19.34 -65.40 5.26
CA ARG A 12 -20.80 -65.48 5.38
C ARG A 12 -21.28 -64.66 6.59
N VAL A 13 -22.08 -63.64 6.38
CA VAL A 13 -22.75 -62.89 7.46
C VAL A 13 -24.04 -63.63 7.84
N VAL A 14 -24.06 -64.12 9.06
CA VAL A 14 -25.24 -64.73 9.71
C VAL A 14 -26.10 -63.58 10.28
N THR A 15 -27.29 -63.46 9.73
CA THR A 15 -28.31 -62.56 10.27
C THR A 15 -29.07 -63.21 11.40
N THR A 16 -28.80 -62.82 12.64
CA THR A 16 -29.66 -63.14 13.79
C THR A 16 -30.73 -62.02 13.91
N ARG A 17 -31.97 -62.35 13.59
CA ARG A 17 -33.15 -61.55 13.93
C ARG A 17 -33.38 -61.64 15.45
N THR A 18 -33.17 -60.53 16.13
CA THR A 18 -33.64 -60.37 17.52
C THR A 18 -34.94 -59.54 17.46
N ALA A 19 -35.98 -60.12 18.02
CA ALA A 19 -37.31 -59.50 18.12
C ALA A 19 -37.27 -58.24 19.01
N VAL A 20 -37.78 -57.14 18.50
CA VAL A 20 -37.97 -55.90 19.22
C VAL A 20 -39.32 -55.97 19.95
N PRO A 21 -39.39 -55.73 21.28
CA PRO A 21 -40.67 -55.64 21.99
C PRO A 21 -41.34 -54.31 21.64
N THR A 22 -42.59 -54.36 21.24
CA THR A 22 -43.51 -53.23 21.04
C THR A 22 -43.68 -52.44 22.33
N ARG A 23 -42.96 -51.29 22.45
CA ARG A 23 -43.30 -50.29 23.47
C ARG A 23 -44.51 -49.47 23.00
N ARG A 24 -45.49 -49.36 23.92
CA ARG A 24 -46.65 -48.47 23.84
C ARG A 24 -46.21 -47.07 23.47
N ARG A 25 -46.90 -46.41 22.54
CA ARG A 25 -46.87 -45.01 22.27
C ARG A 25 -47.29 -44.23 23.53
N GLU A 26 -46.32 -43.70 24.27
CA GLU A 26 -46.56 -42.58 25.15
C GLU A 26 -46.68 -41.33 24.28
N GLY A 27 -47.69 -40.50 24.55
CA GLY A 27 -47.95 -39.24 23.84
C GLY A 27 -46.77 -38.25 23.97
N PRO A 28 -46.74 -37.19 23.16
CA PRO A 28 -45.64 -36.21 23.19
C PRO A 28 -45.52 -35.66 24.61
N ALA A 29 -44.34 -35.79 25.21
CA ALA A 29 -43.99 -35.16 26.46
C ALA A 29 -44.21 -33.65 26.28
N GLU A 30 -45.11 -33.04 27.03
CA GLU A 30 -45.20 -31.58 27.18
C GLU A 30 -43.83 -31.11 27.64
N VAL A 31 -43.14 -30.36 26.74
CA VAL A 31 -41.96 -29.61 27.08
C VAL A 31 -42.37 -28.53 28.04
N HIS A 32 -42.18 -28.76 29.33
CA HIS A 32 -42.41 -27.74 30.35
C HIS A 32 -41.35 -26.65 30.17
N PHE A 33 -41.71 -25.57 29.46
CA PHE A 33 -40.91 -24.33 29.44
C PHE A 33 -40.96 -23.77 30.87
N PRO A 34 -39.76 -23.52 31.48
CA PRO A 34 -39.72 -22.86 32.78
C PRO A 34 -40.49 -21.54 32.68
N GLY A 35 -41.35 -21.30 33.66
CA GLY A 35 -42.42 -20.32 33.68
C GLY A 35 -42.05 -18.97 33.03
N ARG A 36 -43.02 -18.40 32.30
CA ARG A 36 -42.99 -17.02 31.84
C ARG A 36 -42.39 -16.14 32.94
N PRO A 37 -41.33 -15.35 32.67
CA PRO A 37 -40.90 -14.36 33.63
C PRO A 37 -42.08 -13.51 34.05
N ALA A 38 -42.18 -13.19 35.32
CA ALA A 38 -43.21 -12.31 35.85
C ALA A 38 -43.33 -11.07 34.96
N PRO A 39 -44.51 -10.53 34.71
CA PRO A 39 -44.69 -9.37 33.86
C PRO A 39 -43.77 -8.27 34.37
N ALA A 40 -42.88 -7.80 33.55
CA ALA A 40 -41.99 -6.68 33.86
C ALA A 40 -42.86 -5.52 34.36
N SER A 41 -42.45 -4.84 35.44
CA SER A 41 -43.19 -3.66 35.88
C SER A 41 -43.31 -2.67 34.73
N ASP A 42 -44.38 -1.92 34.63
CA ASP A 42 -44.60 -0.92 33.57
C ASP A 42 -43.39 -0.03 33.36
N ASP A 43 -42.61 0.28 34.40
CA ASP A 43 -41.38 1.06 34.34
C ASP A 43 -40.24 0.31 33.66
N GLN A 44 -40.11 -1.02 33.86
CA GLN A 44 -39.12 -1.83 33.15
C GLN A 44 -39.42 -1.97 31.68
N SER A 45 -40.68 -2.12 31.32
CA SER A 45 -41.10 -2.17 29.90
C SER A 45 -40.78 -0.85 29.18
N ARG A 46 -41.13 0.30 29.79
CA ARG A 46 -40.80 1.64 29.27
C ARG A 46 -39.34 1.89 29.11
N LEU A 47 -38.51 1.42 30.05
CA LEU A 47 -37.05 1.55 29.97
C LEU A 47 -36.47 0.72 28.80
N LEU A 48 -36.94 -0.53 28.63
CA LEU A 48 -36.53 -1.39 27.52
C LEU A 48 -36.89 -0.79 26.16
N ASP A 49 -38.12 -0.25 26.04
CA ASP A 49 -38.59 0.42 24.81
C ASP A 49 -37.70 1.62 24.50
N LYS A 50 -37.41 2.46 25.50
CA LYS A 50 -36.53 3.62 25.34
C LYS A 50 -35.09 3.25 24.98
N LEU A 51 -34.52 2.19 25.58
CA LEU A 51 -33.19 1.69 25.25
C LEU A 51 -33.16 1.18 23.80
N SER A 52 -34.20 0.44 23.39
CA SER A 52 -34.34 -0.08 22.03
C SER A 52 -34.47 1.04 20.99
N GLU A 53 -35.31 2.03 21.23
CA GLU A 53 -35.48 3.19 20.34
C GLU A 53 -34.19 4.00 20.23
N THR A 54 -33.52 4.26 21.37
CA THR A 54 -32.26 5.01 21.38
C THR A 54 -31.16 4.24 20.64
N HIS A 55 -31.07 2.93 20.85
CA HIS A 55 -30.12 2.08 20.12
C HIS A 55 -30.37 2.11 18.62
N ALA A 56 -31.62 1.92 18.22
CA ALA A 56 -32.00 1.97 16.79
C ALA A 56 -31.67 3.32 16.16
N ALA A 57 -31.92 4.42 16.88
CA ALA A 57 -31.57 5.76 16.40
C ALA A 57 -30.04 5.97 16.29
N MET A 58 -29.24 5.50 17.26
CA MET A 58 -27.78 5.58 17.19
C MET A 58 -27.20 4.74 16.05
N MET A 59 -27.73 3.52 15.86
CA MET A 59 -27.33 2.66 14.75
C MET A 59 -27.74 3.24 13.39
N GLY A 60 -28.94 3.84 13.30
CA GLY A 60 -29.38 4.57 12.11
C GLY A 60 -28.41 5.70 11.76
N ALA A 61 -28.06 6.53 12.73
CA ALA A 61 -27.10 7.64 12.55
C ALA A 61 -25.72 7.15 12.02
N VAL A 62 -25.23 6.02 12.53
CA VAL A 62 -23.99 5.40 12.05
C VAL A 62 -24.11 4.91 10.60
N LEU A 63 -25.20 4.21 10.27
CA LEU A 63 -25.41 3.64 8.94
C LEU A 63 -25.68 4.70 7.87
N GLU A 64 -26.33 5.80 8.25
CA GLU A 64 -26.62 6.93 7.37
C GLU A 64 -25.43 7.88 7.22
N GLY A 65 -24.36 7.66 7.99
CA GLY A 65 -23.13 8.46 7.92
C GLY A 65 -23.24 9.82 8.59
N GLU A 66 -24.18 10.01 9.55
CA GLU A 66 -24.34 11.25 10.31
C GLU A 66 -23.18 11.52 11.29
N GLY A 67 -22.28 10.55 11.47
CA GLY A 67 -21.07 10.68 12.27
C GLY A 67 -21.23 10.44 13.77
N MET A 68 -20.10 10.46 14.48
CA MET A 68 -20.06 10.23 15.93
C MET A 68 -20.68 11.35 16.75
N GLU A 69 -20.76 12.57 16.20
CA GLU A 69 -21.45 13.71 16.86
C GLU A 69 -22.92 13.38 17.09
N ARG A 70 -23.59 12.79 16.11
CA ARG A 70 -24.98 12.42 16.22
C ARG A 70 -25.20 11.31 17.25
N VAL A 71 -24.30 10.34 17.31
CA VAL A 71 -24.32 9.28 18.34
C VAL A 71 -24.17 9.91 19.75
N ALA A 72 -23.24 10.84 19.91
CA ALA A 72 -23.00 11.55 21.15
C ALA A 72 -24.23 12.39 21.56
N GLU A 73 -24.89 13.09 20.61
CA GLU A 73 -26.13 13.84 20.87
C GLU A 73 -27.28 12.94 21.37
N LEU A 74 -27.49 11.80 20.70
CA LEU A 74 -28.54 10.86 21.07
C LEU A 74 -28.26 10.29 22.48
N ALA A 75 -27.01 9.94 22.75
CA ALA A 75 -26.57 9.48 24.07
C ALA A 75 -26.80 10.55 25.15
N ALA A 76 -26.39 11.80 24.87
CA ALA A 76 -26.54 12.90 25.81
C ALA A 76 -28.02 13.20 26.14
N ARG A 77 -28.89 13.21 25.12
CA ARG A 77 -30.35 13.38 25.34
C ARG A 77 -30.94 12.25 26.18
N ALA A 78 -30.53 11.03 25.92
CA ALA A 78 -31.01 9.86 26.66
C ALA A 78 -30.48 9.82 28.09
N ALA A 79 -29.21 10.12 28.31
CA ALA A 79 -28.56 10.13 29.61
C ALA A 79 -28.93 11.37 30.48
N GLY A 80 -29.35 12.49 29.85
CA GLY A 80 -29.66 13.75 30.52
C GLY A 80 -28.45 14.56 30.97
N ALA A 81 -27.28 14.30 30.37
CA ALA A 81 -26.01 14.97 30.67
C ALA A 81 -25.11 14.95 29.44
N PRO A 82 -24.10 15.84 29.33
CA PRO A 82 -23.18 15.86 28.19
C PRO A 82 -22.40 14.55 28.07
N VAL A 83 -22.30 14.05 26.85
CA VAL A 83 -21.58 12.84 26.50
C VAL A 83 -20.51 13.16 25.45
N ALA A 84 -19.33 12.63 25.62
CA ALA A 84 -18.28 12.66 24.58
C ALA A 84 -17.93 11.25 24.14
N VAL A 85 -17.83 11.05 22.84
CA VAL A 85 -17.28 9.86 22.22
C VAL A 85 -15.85 10.17 21.80
N MET A 86 -14.88 9.49 22.42
CA MET A 86 -13.45 9.77 22.23
C MET A 86 -12.74 8.55 21.66
N ILE A 87 -12.35 8.64 20.39
CA ILE A 87 -11.58 7.62 19.68
C ILE A 87 -10.29 8.28 19.19
N PRO A 88 -9.10 7.99 19.78
CA PRO A 88 -7.85 8.69 19.45
C PRO A 88 -7.41 8.61 17.97
N ARG A 89 -7.94 7.65 17.21
CA ARG A 89 -7.70 7.54 15.75
C ARG A 89 -8.64 8.41 14.91
N LEU A 90 -9.72 8.89 15.51
CA LEU A 90 -10.72 9.77 14.91
C LEU A 90 -10.76 11.08 15.69
N GLU A 91 -11.49 12.06 15.17
CA GLU A 91 -11.74 13.31 15.89
C GLU A 91 -12.66 13.05 17.10
N VAL A 92 -12.52 13.90 18.13
CA VAL A 92 -13.35 13.84 19.33
C VAL A 92 -14.74 14.38 19.00
N ALA A 93 -15.77 13.55 19.15
CA ALA A 93 -17.15 13.97 19.05
C ALA A 93 -17.71 14.33 20.42
N LEU A 94 -18.04 15.60 20.63
CA LEU A 94 -18.61 16.11 21.88
C LEU A 94 -20.05 16.57 21.65
N ALA A 95 -21.02 16.00 22.38
CA ALA A 95 -22.36 16.52 22.44
C ALA A 95 -22.64 17.25 23.77
N SER A 96 -23.02 18.49 23.66
CA SER A 96 -23.45 19.32 24.78
C SER A 96 -24.94 19.62 24.70
N LEU A 97 -25.70 19.29 25.74
CA LEU A 97 -27.13 19.61 25.86
C LEU A 97 -27.36 21.05 26.33
N GLY A 98 -26.75 22.05 25.68
CA GLY A 98 -27.00 23.45 26.02
C GLY A 98 -26.48 23.90 27.42
N ALA A 99 -26.10 23.00 28.29
CA ALA A 99 -25.38 23.28 29.53
C ALA A 99 -23.89 23.37 29.23
N ARG A 100 -23.21 24.39 29.71
CA ARG A 100 -21.73 24.46 29.65
C ARG A 100 -21.19 23.21 30.33
N ALA A 101 -20.52 22.33 29.57
CA ALA A 101 -19.76 21.26 30.16
C ALA A 101 -18.71 21.91 31.09
N CYS A 102 -18.83 21.69 32.39
CA CYS A 102 -17.80 22.09 33.34
C CYS A 102 -16.70 21.05 33.25
N GLY A 103 -15.58 21.38 32.60
CA GLY A 103 -14.42 20.49 32.67
C GLY A 103 -13.35 20.76 31.66
N ASP A 104 -12.15 20.30 31.98
CA ASP A 104 -10.97 20.33 31.10
C ASP A 104 -11.00 19.12 30.16
N LEU A 105 -11.61 19.30 28.96
CA LEU A 105 -11.65 18.29 27.92
C LEU A 105 -10.26 17.77 27.55
N ALA A 106 -9.23 18.63 27.60
CA ALA A 106 -7.87 18.22 27.28
C ALA A 106 -7.30 17.20 28.31
N SER A 107 -7.74 17.26 29.59
CA SER A 107 -7.37 16.25 30.57
C SER A 107 -8.07 14.92 30.30
N VAL A 108 -9.34 14.95 29.87
CA VAL A 108 -10.11 13.76 29.52
C VAL A 108 -9.52 13.09 28.26
N GLU A 109 -9.20 13.86 27.22
CA GLU A 109 -8.54 13.35 26.01
C GLU A 109 -7.21 12.67 26.32
N ARG A 110 -6.37 13.29 27.13
CA ARG A 110 -5.09 12.73 27.56
C ARG A 110 -5.28 11.43 28.32
N TRP A 111 -6.24 11.40 29.23
CA TRP A 111 -6.58 10.19 29.99
C TRP A 111 -7.07 9.05 29.07
N VAL A 112 -7.96 9.33 28.11
CA VAL A 112 -8.41 8.36 27.12
C VAL A 112 -7.24 7.84 26.27
N ALA A 113 -6.35 8.73 25.83
CA ALA A 113 -5.17 8.34 25.05
C ALA A 113 -4.23 7.38 25.82
N GLU A 114 -4.01 7.61 27.12
CA GLU A 114 -3.21 6.70 27.96
C GLU A 114 -3.94 5.36 28.18
N ARG A 115 -5.25 5.40 28.35
CA ARG A 115 -6.07 4.19 28.55
C ARG A 115 -6.09 3.30 27.30
N VAL A 116 -6.18 3.89 26.12
CA VAL A 116 -6.08 3.16 24.81
C VAL A 116 -4.69 2.55 24.64
N ARG A 117 -3.65 3.18 25.20
CA ARG A 117 -2.29 2.62 25.19
C ARG A 117 -2.06 1.54 26.27
N GLY A 118 -3.09 1.17 27.04
CA GLY A 118 -2.99 0.20 28.12
C GLY A 118 -2.21 0.72 29.34
N ARG A 119 -2.06 2.04 29.49
CA ARG A 119 -1.34 2.64 30.61
C ARG A 119 -2.29 3.04 31.73
N PRO A 120 -1.94 2.82 33.00
CA PRO A 120 -2.74 3.27 34.14
C PRO A 120 -2.74 4.81 34.20
N ALA A 121 -3.92 5.41 34.22
CA ALA A 121 -4.10 6.84 34.38
C ALA A 121 -5.27 7.12 35.32
N ALA A 122 -5.15 8.15 36.16
CA ALA A 122 -6.19 8.55 37.08
C ALA A 122 -7.39 9.13 36.31
N VAL A 123 -8.59 8.70 36.64
CA VAL A 123 -9.83 9.20 36.04
C VAL A 123 -10.00 10.69 36.35
N PRO A 124 -10.18 11.57 35.34
CA PRO A 124 -10.39 12.99 35.59
C PRO A 124 -11.64 13.24 36.44
N VAL A 125 -11.62 14.28 37.25
CA VAL A 125 -12.74 14.65 38.15
C VAL A 125 -14.03 14.96 37.39
N ASP A 126 -13.90 15.39 36.14
CA ASP A 126 -15.02 15.76 35.26
C ASP A 126 -15.72 14.55 34.64
N VAL A 127 -15.17 13.36 34.72
CA VAL A 127 -15.78 12.11 34.24
C VAL A 127 -16.64 11.51 35.36
N VAL A 128 -17.94 11.43 35.12
CA VAL A 128 -18.93 10.84 36.03
C VAL A 128 -19.09 9.36 35.82
N ALA A 129 -19.12 8.94 34.56
CA ALA A 129 -19.22 7.55 34.14
C ALA A 129 -18.50 7.35 32.80
N GLU A 130 -18.11 6.12 32.53
CA GLU A 130 -17.45 5.72 31.27
C GLU A 130 -18.01 4.42 30.71
N ALA A 131 -17.96 4.26 29.40
CA ALA A 131 -18.17 3.00 28.71
C ALA A 131 -17.03 2.81 27.69
N PRO A 132 -16.14 1.83 27.87
CA PRO A 132 -15.05 1.60 26.95
C PRO A 132 -15.57 1.03 25.62
N ILE A 133 -15.06 1.57 24.53
CA ILE A 133 -15.25 1.04 23.19
C ILE A 133 -14.20 -0.04 22.98
N ARG A 134 -14.60 -1.31 22.89
CA ARG A 134 -13.68 -2.45 22.83
C ARG A 134 -13.78 -3.13 21.47
N PHE A 135 -12.63 -3.32 20.83
CA PHE A 135 -12.48 -4.18 19.67
C PHE A 135 -11.64 -5.39 20.07
N LYS A 136 -12.26 -6.58 20.09
CA LYS A 136 -11.66 -7.80 20.69
C LYS A 136 -11.31 -7.55 22.17
N GLU A 137 -10.03 -7.70 22.53
CA GLU A 137 -9.52 -7.50 23.89
C GLU A 137 -9.00 -6.07 24.13
N GLU A 138 -8.90 -5.24 23.09
CA GLU A 138 -8.29 -3.91 23.17
C GLU A 138 -9.33 -2.80 23.34
N ILE A 139 -9.00 -1.78 24.11
CA ILE A 139 -9.79 -0.56 24.21
C ILE A 139 -9.33 0.38 23.08
N VAL A 140 -10.22 0.69 22.15
CA VAL A 140 -9.96 1.56 20.99
C VAL A 140 -10.46 2.99 21.20
N GLY A 141 -11.32 3.19 22.19
CA GLY A 141 -11.88 4.48 22.57
C GLY A 141 -12.71 4.38 23.84
N VAL A 142 -13.28 5.49 24.26
CA VAL A 142 -14.14 5.57 25.46
C VAL A 142 -15.29 6.53 25.20
N VAL A 143 -16.49 6.15 25.60
CA VAL A 143 -17.63 7.06 25.73
C VAL A 143 -17.69 7.55 27.18
N VAL A 144 -17.68 8.84 27.40
CA VAL A 144 -17.66 9.43 28.74
C VAL A 144 -18.89 10.30 28.98
N LEU A 145 -19.41 10.23 30.18
CA LEU A 145 -20.41 11.13 30.73
C LEU A 145 -19.71 12.22 31.52
N LEU A 146 -19.92 13.47 31.14
CA LEU A 146 -19.25 14.60 31.74
C LEU A 146 -20.10 15.19 32.90
N ARG A 147 -19.43 15.74 33.87
CA ARG A 147 -20.05 16.37 35.05
C ARG A 147 -20.82 17.63 34.67
N THR A 148 -22.00 17.78 35.22
CA THR A 148 -22.84 19.00 35.17
C THR A 148 -23.39 19.32 36.52
N GLU A 149 -24.05 20.47 36.62
CA GLU A 149 -24.79 20.87 37.85
C GLU A 149 -26.00 19.97 38.16
N THR A 150 -26.57 19.36 37.11
CA THR A 150 -27.71 18.43 37.22
C THR A 150 -27.23 17.00 37.32
N ALA A 151 -27.86 16.21 38.19
CA ALA A 151 -27.54 14.79 38.30
C ALA A 151 -27.99 14.05 37.00
N PRO A 152 -27.13 13.15 36.47
CA PRO A 152 -27.51 12.32 35.34
C PRO A 152 -28.65 11.37 35.70
N ARG A 153 -29.35 10.83 34.70
CA ARG A 153 -30.38 9.81 34.94
C ARG A 153 -29.76 8.53 35.49
N LEU A 154 -30.53 7.78 36.27
CA LEU A 154 -30.05 6.52 36.88
C LEU A 154 -29.57 5.51 35.82
N GLU A 155 -30.20 5.49 34.62
CA GLU A 155 -29.91 4.58 33.55
C GLU A 155 -28.82 5.11 32.56
N ALA A 156 -28.19 6.24 32.91
CA ALA A 156 -27.23 6.89 32.01
C ALA A 156 -26.11 5.94 31.52
N CYS A 157 -25.63 5.04 32.39
CA CYS A 157 -24.60 4.07 32.05
C CYS A 157 -25.02 3.12 30.93
N GLU A 158 -26.30 2.75 30.85
CA GLU A 158 -26.78 1.86 29.78
C GLU A 158 -26.78 2.59 28.42
N PHE A 159 -27.15 3.86 28.38
CA PHE A 159 -27.07 4.67 27.16
C PHE A 159 -25.63 4.90 26.70
N LEU A 160 -24.68 5.02 27.64
CA LEU A 160 -23.24 5.06 27.29
C LEU A 160 -22.77 3.75 26.65
N ARG A 161 -23.22 2.59 27.16
CA ARG A 161 -22.89 1.28 26.56
C ARG A 161 -23.44 1.13 25.17
N LEU A 162 -24.69 1.60 24.93
CA LEU A 162 -25.28 1.62 23.59
C LEU A 162 -24.51 2.54 22.66
N ALA A 163 -24.11 3.72 23.13
CA ALA A 163 -23.27 4.63 22.37
C ALA A 163 -21.88 4.02 22.06
N ALA A 164 -21.29 3.29 23.01
CA ALA A 164 -20.03 2.60 22.77
C ALA A 164 -20.16 1.48 21.71
N ALA A 165 -21.28 0.74 21.72
CA ALA A 165 -21.56 -0.26 20.70
C ALA A 165 -21.80 0.37 19.31
N ALA A 166 -22.54 1.47 19.24
CA ALA A 166 -22.75 2.22 18.00
C ALA A 166 -21.44 2.81 17.47
N ALA A 167 -20.60 3.38 18.36
CA ALA A 167 -19.30 3.93 18.01
C ALA A 167 -18.34 2.85 17.50
N LEU A 168 -18.35 1.65 18.10
CA LEU A 168 -17.58 0.50 17.60
C LEU A 168 -18.03 0.10 16.20
N THR A 169 -19.34 0.06 15.96
CA THR A 169 -19.88 -0.26 14.62
C THR A 169 -19.45 0.77 13.58
N GLY A 170 -19.51 2.06 13.93
CA GLY A 170 -19.03 3.13 13.05
C GLY A 170 -17.54 3.02 12.74
N LEU A 171 -16.72 2.75 13.76
CA LEU A 171 -15.28 2.52 13.58
C LEU A 171 -15.02 1.32 12.65
N ALA A 172 -15.76 0.21 12.83
CA ALA A 172 -15.61 -0.97 11.98
C ALA A 172 -16.02 -0.70 10.52
N ILE A 173 -17.03 0.13 10.29
CA ILE A 173 -17.44 0.55 8.94
C ILE A 173 -16.36 1.42 8.30
N GLU A 174 -15.79 2.37 9.03
CA GLU A 174 -14.71 3.23 8.51
C GLU A 174 -13.44 2.42 8.24
N ASP A 175 -13.04 1.51 9.14
CA ASP A 175 -11.90 0.61 8.91
C ASP A 175 -12.12 -0.28 7.66
N ALA A 176 -13.33 -0.81 7.47
CA ALA A 176 -13.67 -1.62 6.28
C ALA A 176 -13.67 -0.80 4.98
N LYS A 177 -14.13 0.47 5.02
CA LYS A 177 -14.03 1.38 3.87
C LYS A 177 -12.59 1.68 3.53
N GLU A 178 -11.76 2.03 4.54
CA GLU A 178 -10.34 2.32 4.36
C GLU A 178 -9.60 1.10 3.78
N GLU A 179 -9.86 -0.11 4.30
CA GLU A 179 -9.30 -1.35 3.78
C GLU A 179 -9.73 -1.60 2.33
N THR A 180 -11.02 -1.37 2.01
CA THR A 180 -11.52 -1.52 0.65
C THR A 180 -10.85 -0.53 -0.30
N GLU A 181 -10.70 0.73 0.10
CA GLU A 181 -10.00 1.73 -0.70
C GLU A 181 -8.52 1.38 -0.90
N GLN A 182 -7.83 0.92 0.16
CA GLN A 182 -6.44 0.47 0.05
C GLN A 182 -6.30 -0.71 -0.91
N ASN A 183 -7.20 -1.69 -0.83
CA ASN A 183 -7.22 -2.82 -1.75
C ASN A 183 -7.47 -2.39 -3.20
N LEU A 184 -8.38 -1.45 -3.43
CA LEU A 184 -8.66 -0.91 -4.77
C LEU A 184 -7.46 -0.11 -5.32
N ARG A 185 -6.78 0.69 -4.48
CA ARG A 185 -5.54 1.40 -4.85
C ARG A 185 -4.44 0.41 -5.22
N GLY A 186 -4.24 -0.61 -4.38
CA GLY A 186 -3.27 -1.69 -4.62
C GLY A 186 -3.57 -2.44 -5.91
N SER A 187 -4.82 -2.84 -6.14
CA SER A 187 -5.24 -3.53 -7.36
C SER A 187 -4.98 -2.71 -8.62
N LEU A 188 -5.28 -1.41 -8.63
CA LEU A 188 -5.02 -0.56 -9.79
C LEU A 188 -3.52 -0.40 -10.07
N LEU A 189 -2.70 -0.15 -9.04
CA LEU A 189 -1.25 -0.03 -9.20
C LEU A 189 -0.59 -1.34 -9.61
N GLU A 190 -1.06 -2.48 -9.07
CA GLU A 190 -0.58 -3.81 -9.45
C GLU A 190 -0.92 -4.15 -10.89
N GLU A 191 -2.12 -3.80 -11.35
CA GLU A 191 -2.49 -3.99 -12.74
C GLU A 191 -1.68 -3.08 -13.68
N LEU A 192 -1.41 -1.82 -13.30
CA LEU A 192 -0.50 -0.94 -14.05
C LEU A 192 0.92 -1.51 -14.13
N ARG A 193 1.37 -2.21 -13.09
CA ARG A 193 2.68 -2.87 -13.05
C ARG A 193 2.73 -4.11 -13.93
N SER A 194 1.70 -4.95 -13.87
CA SER A 194 1.70 -6.30 -14.47
C SER A 194 1.11 -6.35 -15.87
N ARG A 195 0.23 -5.41 -16.24
CA ARG A 195 -0.52 -5.40 -17.49
C ARG A 195 -0.19 -4.17 -18.33
N SER A 196 -0.02 -4.40 -19.63
CA SER A 196 0.18 -3.33 -20.61
C SER A 196 -1.07 -3.00 -21.45
N ASP A 197 -2.19 -3.68 -21.21
CA ASP A 197 -3.40 -3.64 -22.03
C ASP A 197 -4.58 -2.87 -21.44
N LEU A 198 -4.38 -2.19 -20.30
CA LEU A 198 -5.41 -1.35 -19.71
C LEU A 198 -5.70 -0.12 -20.58
N SER A 199 -6.98 0.10 -20.88
CA SER A 199 -7.36 1.32 -21.59
C SER A 199 -7.22 2.56 -20.71
N GLY A 200 -6.74 3.68 -21.30
CA GLY A 200 -6.61 4.95 -20.56
C GLY A 200 -7.92 5.40 -19.91
N LEU A 201 -9.07 5.16 -20.56
CA LEU A 201 -10.40 5.49 -20.02
C LEU A 201 -10.72 4.68 -18.75
N GLU A 202 -10.36 3.41 -18.72
CA GLU A 202 -10.58 2.56 -17.54
C GLU A 202 -9.70 2.98 -16.38
N ILE A 203 -8.42 3.28 -16.64
CA ILE A 203 -7.48 3.80 -15.64
C ILE A 203 -8.02 5.08 -15.00
N VAL A 204 -8.43 6.06 -15.82
CA VAL A 204 -8.98 7.34 -15.34
C VAL A 204 -10.24 7.12 -14.52
N ARG A 205 -11.18 6.28 -15.00
CA ARG A 205 -12.43 6.00 -14.28
C ARG A 205 -12.19 5.34 -12.91
N ARG A 206 -11.25 4.39 -12.84
CA ARG A 206 -10.92 3.71 -11.58
C ARG A 206 -10.20 4.62 -10.61
N ALA A 207 -9.23 5.41 -11.10
CA ALA A 207 -8.50 6.38 -10.30
C ALA A 207 -9.42 7.48 -9.74
N ALA A 208 -10.38 7.97 -10.53
CA ALA A 208 -11.35 8.97 -10.09
C ALA A 208 -12.21 8.50 -8.91
N ARG A 209 -12.55 7.19 -8.84
CA ARG A 209 -13.24 6.60 -7.68
C ARG A 209 -12.40 6.60 -6.39
N LEU A 210 -11.09 6.74 -6.53
CA LEU A 210 -10.10 6.78 -5.46
C LEU A 210 -9.62 8.22 -5.17
N ASN A 211 -10.37 9.21 -5.64
CA ASN A 211 -10.04 10.64 -5.52
C ASN A 211 -8.70 11.02 -6.18
N CYS A 212 -8.30 10.31 -7.25
CA CYS A 212 -7.09 10.58 -8.01
C CYS A 212 -7.46 10.90 -9.47
N ASP A 213 -7.13 12.09 -9.95
CA ASP A 213 -7.38 12.50 -11.33
C ASP A 213 -6.16 12.23 -12.22
N LEU A 214 -6.18 11.11 -12.93
CA LEU A 214 -5.13 10.73 -13.89
C LEU A 214 -5.44 11.17 -15.33
N SER A 215 -6.51 11.94 -15.58
CA SER A 215 -6.92 12.35 -16.94
C SER A 215 -5.86 13.19 -17.66
N GLY A 216 -5.10 13.99 -16.92
CA GLY A 216 -4.00 14.81 -17.44
C GLY A 216 -2.66 14.08 -17.52
N GLY A 217 -2.62 12.80 -17.17
CA GLY A 217 -1.38 12.03 -17.04
C GLY A 217 -0.75 12.14 -15.65
N ALA A 218 0.38 11.46 -15.46
CA ALA A 218 1.05 11.41 -14.17
C ALA A 218 2.58 11.18 -14.28
N VAL A 219 3.26 11.38 -13.16
CA VAL A 219 4.61 10.87 -12.89
C VAL A 219 4.47 9.70 -11.92
N ILE A 220 5.17 8.61 -12.18
CA ILE A 220 5.22 7.48 -11.27
C ILE A 220 6.50 7.55 -10.42
N LEU A 221 6.34 7.25 -9.15
CA LEU A 221 7.42 7.09 -8.19
C LEU A 221 7.40 5.66 -7.67
N CYS A 222 8.56 5.00 -7.64
CA CYS A 222 8.78 3.69 -7.04
C CYS A 222 9.86 3.82 -5.97
N ALA A 223 9.55 3.47 -4.72
CA ALA A 223 10.50 3.54 -3.61
C ALA A 223 10.68 2.15 -2.99
N GLU A 224 11.91 1.62 -2.99
CA GLU A 224 12.28 0.41 -2.27
C GLU A 224 12.81 0.79 -0.90
N LEU A 225 12.16 0.28 0.15
CA LEU A 225 12.38 0.73 1.51
C LEU A 225 13.47 -0.10 2.20
N THR A 226 14.37 0.58 2.89
CA THR A 226 15.34 -0.03 3.82
C THR A 226 14.82 -0.09 5.25
N VAL A 227 13.69 0.59 5.52
CA VAL A 227 13.08 0.71 6.85
C VAL A 227 11.71 0.04 6.81
N GLU A 228 11.39 -0.79 7.80
CA GLU A 228 10.09 -1.47 7.94
C GLU A 228 8.97 -0.49 8.38
N ARG A 229 8.78 0.59 7.65
CA ARG A 229 7.73 1.59 7.91
C ARG A 229 7.07 2.10 6.64
N PRO A 230 6.50 1.23 5.81
CA PRO A 230 5.88 1.64 4.54
C PRO A 230 4.72 2.62 4.74
N ARG A 231 3.92 2.44 5.80
CA ARG A 231 2.80 3.34 6.14
C ARG A 231 3.25 4.80 6.35
N LEU A 232 4.43 5.02 6.92
CA LEU A 232 4.97 6.37 7.10
C LEU A 232 5.32 7.02 5.75
N VAL A 233 5.86 6.24 4.81
CA VAL A 233 6.19 6.71 3.47
C VAL A 233 4.91 7.01 2.68
N VAL A 234 3.92 6.13 2.73
CA VAL A 234 2.59 6.34 2.13
C VAL A 234 1.96 7.62 2.67
N ALA A 235 1.91 7.80 3.99
CA ALA A 235 1.36 9.00 4.63
C ALA A 235 2.14 10.28 4.25
N THR A 236 3.48 10.20 4.15
CA THR A 236 4.32 11.34 3.74
C THR A 236 3.99 11.77 2.31
N ILE A 237 3.83 10.82 1.39
CA ILE A 237 3.50 11.12 -0.01
C ILE A 237 2.10 11.71 -0.10
N ALA A 238 1.12 11.09 0.56
CA ALA A 238 -0.28 11.56 0.55
C ALA A 238 -0.44 12.97 1.13
N ALA A 239 0.31 13.31 2.19
CA ALA A 239 0.30 14.64 2.80
C ALA A 239 0.91 15.71 1.90
N GLU A 240 1.95 15.39 1.12
CA GLU A 240 2.61 16.35 0.23
C GLU A 240 1.91 16.49 -1.13
N HIS A 241 1.22 15.45 -1.56
CA HIS A 241 0.51 15.43 -2.83
C HIS A 241 -0.90 14.86 -2.63
N PRO A 242 -1.85 15.68 -2.14
CA PRO A 242 -3.25 15.28 -2.03
C PRO A 242 -3.79 14.87 -3.41
N GLY A 243 -4.43 13.72 -3.49
CA GLY A 243 -4.89 13.15 -4.76
C GLY A 243 -3.87 12.21 -5.43
N ALA A 244 -2.69 11.98 -4.86
CA ALA A 244 -1.81 10.91 -5.30
C ALA A 244 -2.42 9.53 -5.03
N LEU A 245 -2.29 8.62 -5.98
CA LEU A 245 -2.59 7.20 -5.77
C LEU A 245 -1.33 6.53 -5.20
N VAL A 246 -1.34 6.19 -3.93
CA VAL A 246 -0.16 5.66 -3.23
C VAL A 246 -0.50 4.36 -2.54
N GLN A 247 0.34 3.34 -2.73
CA GLN A 247 0.20 2.04 -2.07
C GLN A 247 1.52 1.29 -1.99
N GLU A 248 1.68 0.50 -0.93
CA GLU A 248 2.68 -0.56 -0.86
C GLU A 248 2.20 -1.75 -1.68
N LEU A 249 3.05 -2.29 -2.55
CA LEU A 249 2.79 -3.51 -3.28
C LEU A 249 3.73 -4.60 -2.83
N ASP A 250 3.26 -5.85 -2.94
CA ASP A 250 4.04 -7.01 -2.59
C ASP A 250 5.32 -7.09 -3.41
N PRO A 251 6.43 -7.45 -2.77
CA PRO A 251 7.71 -7.60 -3.44
C PRO A 251 7.66 -8.73 -4.47
N VAL A 252 8.32 -8.53 -5.62
CA VAL A 252 8.46 -9.56 -6.66
C VAL A 252 9.77 -10.31 -6.43
N GLY A 253 9.70 -11.56 -5.95
CA GLY A 253 10.84 -12.44 -5.72
C GLY A 253 11.14 -12.68 -4.23
N PRO A 254 11.88 -13.77 -3.92
CA PRO A 254 12.06 -14.25 -2.54
C PRO A 254 12.89 -13.33 -1.65
N ASP A 255 13.77 -12.50 -2.22
CA ASP A 255 14.65 -11.58 -1.49
C ASP A 255 14.28 -10.10 -1.71
N ALA A 256 13.13 -9.85 -2.35
CA ALA A 256 12.72 -8.50 -2.69
C ALA A 256 12.20 -7.75 -1.45
N ARG A 257 12.60 -6.48 -1.34
CA ARG A 257 12.14 -5.59 -0.27
C ARG A 257 10.79 -4.98 -0.62
N PRO A 258 10.02 -4.55 0.40
CA PRO A 258 8.75 -3.87 0.16
C PRO A 258 8.95 -2.60 -0.67
N ARG A 259 8.09 -2.42 -1.67
CA ARG A 259 8.11 -1.26 -2.58
C ARG A 259 6.82 -0.47 -2.43
N VAL A 260 6.97 0.84 -2.31
CA VAL A 260 5.85 1.79 -2.35
C VAL A 260 5.80 2.43 -3.73
N TYR A 261 4.64 2.35 -4.35
CA TYR A 261 4.36 2.99 -5.63
C TYR A 261 3.45 4.19 -5.43
N ALA A 262 3.72 5.25 -6.17
CA ALA A 262 2.88 6.43 -6.17
C ALA A 262 2.67 6.95 -7.60
N ALA A 263 1.40 7.09 -8.00
CA ALA A 263 1.05 7.84 -9.19
C ALA A 263 0.70 9.28 -8.76
N LEU A 264 1.51 10.23 -9.20
CA LEU A 264 1.39 11.64 -8.90
C LEU A 264 0.71 12.35 -10.07
N PRO A 265 -0.60 12.66 -9.99
CA PRO A 265 -1.32 13.31 -11.07
C PRO A 265 -0.79 14.74 -11.31
N MET A 266 -1.06 15.25 -12.50
CA MET A 266 -0.73 16.63 -12.84
C MET A 266 -1.61 17.61 -12.04
N ILE A 267 -0.98 18.56 -11.35
CA ILE A 267 -1.69 19.62 -10.64
C ILE A 267 -1.65 20.90 -11.50
N GLY A 268 -2.81 21.31 -12.05
CA GLY A 268 -2.95 22.54 -12.83
C GLY A 268 -2.80 22.37 -14.35
N SER A 269 -2.95 23.46 -15.12
CA SER A 269 -2.91 23.48 -16.60
C SER A 269 -1.66 24.19 -17.14
N GLY A 270 -1.13 23.71 -18.28
CA GLY A 270 -0.11 24.38 -19.07
C GLY A 270 1.33 24.23 -18.57
N GLU A 271 1.85 25.16 -17.80
CA GLU A 271 3.21 25.13 -17.21
C GLU A 271 3.39 24.06 -16.12
N ALA A 272 2.31 23.37 -15.77
CA ALA A 272 2.25 22.39 -14.70
C ALA A 272 3.07 21.11 -14.96
N ARG A 273 3.45 20.83 -16.21
CA ARG A 273 4.21 19.62 -16.58
C ARG A 273 5.60 19.58 -15.92
N GLU A 274 6.34 20.68 -16.00
CA GLU A 274 7.65 20.82 -15.33
C GLU A 274 7.48 20.87 -13.81
N SER A 275 6.37 21.45 -13.35
CA SER A 275 6.03 21.50 -11.92
C SER A 275 5.81 20.10 -11.34
N SER A 276 5.07 19.20 -12.02
CA SER A 276 4.81 17.84 -11.51
C SER A 276 6.08 17.00 -11.41
N VAL A 277 6.97 17.07 -12.42
CA VAL A 277 8.28 16.41 -12.36
C VAL A 277 9.16 16.99 -11.26
N ALA A 278 9.15 18.31 -11.08
CA ALA A 278 9.93 18.96 -10.02
C ALA A 278 9.40 18.60 -8.61
N VAL A 279 8.08 18.48 -8.46
CA VAL A 279 7.46 18.01 -7.21
C VAL A 279 7.87 16.55 -6.94
N ALA A 280 7.75 15.67 -7.94
CA ALA A 280 8.15 14.27 -7.81
C ALA A 280 9.62 14.11 -7.42
N ARG A 281 10.52 14.93 -8.00
CA ARG A 281 11.95 14.93 -7.65
C ARG A 281 12.22 15.42 -6.23
N ARG A 282 11.54 16.50 -5.78
CA ARG A 282 11.65 16.97 -4.40
C ARG A 282 11.19 15.91 -3.41
N LEU A 283 10.05 15.28 -3.71
CA LEU A 283 9.51 14.19 -2.90
C LEU A 283 10.49 13.01 -2.87
N ALA A 284 11.03 12.59 -4.02
CA ALA A 284 12.03 11.53 -4.10
C ALA A 284 13.28 11.86 -3.26
N ALA A 285 13.77 13.11 -3.31
CA ALA A 285 14.91 13.55 -2.50
C ALA A 285 14.64 13.42 -0.99
N ARG A 286 13.42 13.72 -0.55
CA ARG A 286 13.01 13.54 0.86
C ARG A 286 12.88 12.08 1.26
N LEU A 287 12.41 11.23 0.34
CA LEU A 287 12.22 9.80 0.59
C LEU A 287 13.52 9.00 0.61
N ARG A 288 14.62 9.53 0.07
CA ARG A 288 15.95 8.86 0.08
C ARG A 288 16.42 8.44 1.47
N ARG A 289 15.97 9.12 2.53
CA ARG A 289 16.27 8.72 3.92
C ARG A 289 15.60 7.42 4.35
N TYR A 290 14.60 6.95 3.60
CA TYR A 290 13.86 5.72 3.87
C TYR A 290 14.25 4.57 2.94
N GLY A 291 14.93 4.87 1.82
CA GLY A 291 15.34 3.87 0.84
C GLY A 291 15.74 4.47 -0.50
N THR A 292 15.82 3.63 -1.51
CA THR A 292 16.12 4.05 -2.88
C THR A 292 14.83 4.41 -3.62
N VAL A 293 14.88 5.46 -4.44
CA VAL A 293 13.70 5.97 -5.13
C VAL A 293 13.98 6.16 -6.61
N GLY A 294 13.16 5.54 -7.45
CA GLY A 294 13.08 5.75 -8.89
C GLY A 294 11.89 6.64 -9.25
N VAL A 295 12.06 7.52 -10.22
CA VAL A 295 11.03 8.44 -10.71
C VAL A 295 10.97 8.38 -12.22
N SER A 296 9.77 8.16 -12.78
CA SER A 296 9.56 8.17 -14.23
C SER A 296 9.64 9.57 -14.83
N SER A 297 9.69 9.66 -16.15
CA SER A 297 9.31 10.86 -16.86
C SER A 297 7.79 11.11 -16.73
N PHE A 298 7.34 12.28 -17.13
CA PHE A 298 5.90 12.58 -17.18
C PHE A 298 5.27 11.89 -18.38
N HIS A 299 4.22 11.11 -18.16
CA HIS A 299 3.39 10.47 -19.18
C HIS A 299 2.04 11.18 -19.24
N SER A 300 1.72 11.77 -20.40
CA SER A 300 0.48 12.53 -20.60
C SER A 300 -0.71 11.66 -20.97
N ASP A 301 -0.48 10.48 -21.53
CA ASP A 301 -1.52 9.53 -21.87
C ASP A 301 -1.69 8.52 -20.73
N PRO A 302 -2.87 8.46 -20.10
CA PRO A 302 -3.15 7.47 -19.08
C PRO A 302 -2.90 6.01 -19.51
N ALA A 303 -3.05 5.69 -20.80
CA ALA A 303 -2.76 4.36 -21.34
C ALA A 303 -1.28 3.97 -21.22
N GLU A 304 -0.37 4.96 -21.18
CA GLU A 304 1.07 4.74 -21.02
C GLU A 304 1.53 4.63 -19.54
N LEU A 305 0.64 4.72 -18.56
CA LEU A 305 1.03 4.69 -17.16
C LEU A 305 1.67 3.35 -16.72
N GLY A 306 1.33 2.25 -17.38
CA GLY A 306 2.04 0.99 -17.18
C GLY A 306 3.51 1.07 -17.62
N CYS A 307 3.81 1.80 -18.71
CA CYS A 307 5.18 2.08 -19.12
C CYS A 307 5.89 3.00 -18.11
N ALA A 308 5.17 3.98 -17.56
CA ALA A 308 5.71 4.86 -16.52
C ALA A 308 6.09 4.10 -15.23
N VAL A 309 5.32 3.08 -14.85
CA VAL A 309 5.66 2.19 -13.72
C VAL A 309 6.97 1.46 -14.01
N ARG A 310 7.09 0.81 -15.17
CA ARG A 310 8.33 0.13 -15.58
C ARG A 310 9.52 1.09 -15.66
N GLU A 311 9.32 2.31 -16.19
CA GLU A 311 10.36 3.34 -16.21
C GLU A 311 10.87 3.68 -14.81
N ALA A 312 9.97 3.88 -13.83
CA ALA A 312 10.33 4.17 -12.45
C ALA A 312 11.10 3.00 -11.79
N GLU A 313 10.72 1.74 -12.07
CA GLU A 313 11.43 0.56 -11.61
C GLU A 313 12.84 0.45 -12.21
N LEU A 314 12.99 0.68 -13.51
CA LEU A 314 14.29 0.70 -14.17
C LEU A 314 15.22 1.78 -13.61
N VAL A 315 14.68 2.98 -13.34
CA VAL A 315 15.43 4.05 -12.69
C VAL A 315 15.86 3.63 -11.28
N LEU A 316 14.96 3.02 -10.51
CA LEU A 316 15.26 2.51 -9.16
C LEU A 316 16.42 1.50 -9.22
N GLU A 317 16.33 0.49 -10.09
CA GLU A 317 17.35 -0.55 -10.23
C GLU A 317 18.70 0.02 -10.69
N ALA A 318 18.69 0.95 -11.63
CA ALA A 318 19.89 1.63 -12.08
C ALA A 318 20.57 2.42 -10.95
N VAL A 319 19.81 3.10 -10.10
CA VAL A 319 20.36 3.84 -8.93
C VAL A 319 20.93 2.89 -7.90
N GLN A 320 20.30 1.74 -7.65
CA GLN A 320 20.79 0.74 -6.69
C GLN A 320 22.15 0.15 -7.09
N HIS A 321 22.35 -0.16 -8.36
CA HIS A 321 23.54 -0.84 -8.84
C HIS A 321 24.72 0.10 -9.14
N SER A 322 24.45 1.35 -9.45
CA SER A 322 25.48 2.28 -9.92
C SER A 322 25.91 3.33 -8.90
N GLY A 323 25.31 3.35 -7.72
CA GLY A 323 25.62 4.32 -6.68
C GLY A 323 25.26 5.77 -7.06
N THR A 324 25.79 6.74 -6.30
CA THR A 324 25.45 8.17 -6.40
C THR A 324 25.88 8.83 -7.73
N VAL A 325 26.83 8.26 -8.46
CA VAL A 325 27.39 8.86 -9.68
C VAL A 325 26.36 8.94 -10.82
N ILE A 326 25.41 8.02 -10.88
CA ILE A 326 24.39 7.98 -11.93
C ILE A 326 23.23 8.94 -11.68
N THR A 327 22.98 9.38 -10.47
CA THR A 327 21.83 10.25 -10.17
C THR A 327 21.84 11.57 -10.95
N ASP A 328 22.99 12.14 -11.22
CA ASP A 328 23.12 13.36 -12.00
C ASP A 328 23.07 13.08 -13.51
N GLU A 329 23.66 11.96 -13.97
CA GLU A 329 23.62 11.53 -15.37
C GLU A 329 22.23 11.01 -15.79
N ILE A 330 21.52 10.26 -14.93
CA ILE A 330 20.13 9.81 -15.14
C ILE A 330 19.21 11.01 -15.34
N GLY A 331 19.54 12.16 -14.76
CA GLY A 331 18.89 13.44 -15.03
C GLY A 331 19.05 13.95 -16.47
N SER A 332 20.04 13.45 -17.23
CA SER A 332 20.29 13.89 -18.62
C SER A 332 19.17 13.45 -19.58
N SER A 333 19.01 14.23 -20.65
CA SER A 333 17.98 13.95 -21.68
C SER A 333 18.15 12.57 -22.34
N THR A 334 19.40 12.12 -22.52
CA THR A 334 19.72 10.84 -23.16
C THR A 334 19.25 9.64 -22.31
N TYR A 335 19.55 9.63 -21.02
CA TYR A 335 19.13 8.53 -20.16
C TYR A 335 17.61 8.50 -19.97
N LYS A 336 16.94 9.66 -19.88
CA LYS A 336 15.47 9.71 -19.85
C LYS A 336 14.85 9.07 -21.08
N LEU A 337 15.39 9.36 -22.27
CA LEU A 337 14.94 8.75 -23.52
C LEU A 337 15.14 7.24 -23.49
N LEU A 338 16.33 6.77 -23.06
CA LEU A 338 16.64 5.36 -22.97
C LEU A 338 15.71 4.63 -21.99
N PHE A 339 15.48 5.15 -20.79
CA PHE A 339 14.55 4.55 -19.83
C PHE A 339 13.15 4.44 -20.41
N ARG A 340 12.68 5.46 -21.11
CA ARG A 340 11.36 5.45 -21.75
C ARG A 340 11.28 4.40 -22.86
N VAL A 341 12.30 4.29 -23.70
CA VAL A 341 12.37 3.26 -24.75
C VAL A 341 12.42 1.86 -24.14
N LEU A 342 13.28 1.62 -23.15
CA LEU A 342 13.39 0.35 -22.43
C LEU A 342 12.07 -0.06 -21.76
N ALA A 343 11.35 0.90 -21.18
CA ALA A 343 10.07 0.64 -20.52
C ALA A 343 8.95 0.34 -21.53
N SER A 344 8.97 0.97 -22.70
CA SER A 344 7.92 0.84 -23.71
C SER A 344 8.16 -0.34 -24.66
N HIS A 345 9.42 -0.62 -25.01
CA HIS A 345 9.85 -1.60 -26.02
C HIS A 345 11.01 -2.47 -25.49
N PRO A 346 10.78 -3.26 -24.44
CA PRO A 346 11.86 -4.03 -23.80
C PRO A 346 12.49 -5.07 -24.72
N GLU A 347 11.69 -5.68 -25.61
CA GLU A 347 12.19 -6.69 -26.55
C GLU A 347 13.12 -6.08 -27.60
N GLU A 348 12.74 -4.94 -28.18
CA GLU A 348 13.59 -4.23 -29.15
C GLU A 348 14.89 -3.73 -28.50
N ALA A 349 14.81 -3.26 -27.27
CA ALA A 349 15.98 -2.83 -26.53
C ALA A 349 16.93 -3.99 -26.20
N HIS A 350 16.37 -5.17 -25.89
CA HIS A 350 17.15 -6.38 -25.68
C HIS A 350 17.80 -6.87 -26.97
N GLU A 351 17.08 -6.85 -28.08
CA GLU A 351 17.63 -7.19 -29.41
C GLU A 351 18.77 -6.23 -29.79
N PHE A 352 18.60 -4.94 -29.53
CA PHE A 352 19.68 -3.97 -29.78
C PHE A 352 20.90 -4.23 -28.88
N TYR A 353 20.74 -4.58 -27.61
CA TYR A 353 21.82 -5.00 -26.73
C TYR A 353 22.53 -6.25 -27.26
N GLU A 354 21.77 -7.28 -27.66
CA GLU A 354 22.32 -8.53 -28.19
C GLU A 354 23.14 -8.30 -29.49
N SER A 355 22.66 -7.43 -30.38
CA SER A 355 23.32 -7.14 -31.65
C SER A 355 24.55 -6.23 -31.55
N THR A 356 24.70 -5.49 -30.45
CA THR A 356 25.76 -4.49 -30.29
C THR A 356 26.88 -4.89 -29.33
N VAL A 357 26.55 -5.16 -28.04
CA VAL A 357 27.58 -5.30 -27.01
C VAL A 357 27.56 -6.62 -26.24
N ALA A 358 26.52 -7.41 -26.36
CA ALA A 358 26.34 -8.62 -25.55
C ALA A 358 27.46 -9.65 -25.74
N SER A 359 27.96 -9.82 -26.98
CA SER A 359 29.07 -10.73 -27.29
C SER A 359 30.36 -10.33 -26.54
N MET A 360 30.64 -9.03 -26.47
CA MET A 360 31.79 -8.48 -25.76
C MET A 360 31.61 -8.65 -24.23
N VAL A 361 30.44 -8.39 -23.69
CA VAL A 361 30.13 -8.57 -22.26
C VAL A 361 30.30 -10.04 -21.84
N ARG A 362 29.76 -10.98 -22.64
CA ARG A 362 29.94 -12.42 -22.40
C ARG A 362 31.41 -12.84 -22.48
N TYR A 363 32.16 -12.26 -23.42
CA TYR A 363 33.59 -12.53 -23.55
C TYR A 363 34.37 -12.06 -22.32
N ASP A 364 34.11 -10.85 -21.82
CA ASP A 364 34.71 -10.32 -20.61
C ASP A 364 34.46 -11.22 -19.41
N ALA A 365 33.22 -11.68 -19.23
CA ALA A 365 32.82 -12.56 -18.14
C ALA A 365 33.54 -13.93 -18.19
N LEU A 366 33.71 -14.51 -19.37
CA LEU A 366 34.36 -15.81 -19.54
C LEU A 366 35.89 -15.76 -19.47
N ASN A 367 36.51 -14.69 -19.98
CA ASN A 367 37.95 -14.59 -20.11
C ASN A 367 38.62 -13.64 -19.10
N GLN A 368 37.82 -13.05 -18.20
CA GLN A 368 38.28 -12.06 -17.23
C GLN A 368 39.08 -10.91 -17.89
N THR A 369 38.56 -10.46 -19.02
CA THR A 369 39.06 -9.30 -19.76
C THR A 369 38.28 -8.03 -19.41
N GLU A 370 38.74 -6.89 -19.89
CA GLU A 370 38.15 -5.58 -19.57
C GLU A 370 37.82 -4.79 -20.85
N LEU A 371 37.21 -5.47 -21.83
CA LEU A 371 36.84 -4.85 -23.12
C LEU A 371 35.79 -3.77 -22.94
N VAL A 372 34.74 -4.06 -22.12
CA VAL A 372 33.70 -3.09 -21.77
C VAL A 372 34.29 -1.84 -21.14
N HIS A 373 35.15 -2.00 -20.14
CA HIS A 373 35.81 -0.88 -19.49
C HIS A 373 36.73 -0.10 -20.45
N THR A 374 37.47 -0.81 -21.32
CA THR A 374 38.32 -0.19 -22.31
C THR A 374 37.51 0.66 -23.31
N LEU A 375 36.38 0.12 -23.80
CA LEU A 375 35.50 0.86 -24.73
C LEU A 375 34.91 2.11 -24.09
N TRP A 376 34.43 2.03 -22.84
CA TRP A 376 34.00 3.21 -22.07
C TRP A 376 35.09 4.27 -21.98
N ALA A 377 36.28 3.89 -21.53
CA ALA A 377 37.40 4.81 -21.39
C ALA A 377 37.86 5.43 -22.74
N TYR A 378 37.73 4.65 -23.83
CA TYR A 378 38.05 5.13 -25.18
C TYR A 378 37.04 6.20 -25.65
N LEU A 379 35.74 5.98 -25.41
CA LEU A 379 34.72 6.95 -25.76
C LEU A 379 34.83 8.23 -24.89
N ASP A 380 35.05 8.10 -23.59
CA ASP A 380 35.20 9.22 -22.65
C ASP A 380 36.45 10.06 -22.95
N SER A 381 37.49 9.41 -23.47
CA SER A 381 38.73 10.07 -23.93
C SER A 381 38.66 10.66 -25.32
N ASN A 382 37.40 10.88 -25.85
CA ASN A 382 37.19 11.37 -27.22
C ASN A 382 37.91 10.53 -28.30
N CYS A 383 37.97 9.22 -28.12
CA CYS A 383 38.61 8.24 -29.01
C CYS A 383 40.11 8.45 -29.17
N ASN A 384 40.78 9.01 -28.17
CA ASN A 384 42.22 9.20 -28.15
C ASN A 384 42.92 8.04 -27.44
N MET A 385 43.61 7.18 -28.20
CA MET A 385 44.27 5.97 -27.67
C MET A 385 45.29 6.28 -26.57
N ASN A 386 46.03 7.40 -26.68
CA ASN A 386 47.03 7.74 -25.66
C ASN A 386 46.37 8.22 -24.36
N ALA A 387 45.31 9.04 -24.49
CA ALA A 387 44.53 9.48 -23.33
C ALA A 387 43.82 8.28 -22.67
N THR A 388 43.25 7.36 -23.46
CA THR A 388 42.66 6.12 -22.96
C THR A 388 43.67 5.27 -22.21
N ALA A 389 44.87 5.06 -22.79
CA ALA A 389 45.90 4.26 -22.19
C ALA A 389 46.33 4.85 -20.84
N ALA A 390 46.47 6.18 -20.74
CA ALA A 390 46.75 6.87 -19.49
C ALA A 390 45.60 6.75 -18.47
N ALA A 391 44.36 6.86 -18.91
CA ALA A 391 43.17 6.81 -18.04
C ALA A 391 42.99 5.45 -17.34
N ILE A 392 43.31 4.35 -18.05
CA ILE A 392 43.14 2.98 -17.52
C ILE A 392 44.50 2.31 -17.20
N PHE A 393 45.58 3.09 -17.06
CA PHE A 393 46.91 2.65 -16.66
C PHE A 393 47.46 1.47 -17.47
N THR A 394 47.29 1.51 -18.80
CA THR A 394 47.77 0.47 -19.71
C THR A 394 48.58 1.05 -20.88
N HIS A 395 49.12 0.18 -21.77
CA HIS A 395 49.89 0.63 -22.93
C HIS A 395 49.00 0.83 -24.17
N ARG A 396 49.32 1.82 -25.01
CA ARG A 396 48.51 2.11 -26.23
C ARG A 396 48.33 0.90 -27.18
N HIS A 397 49.31 -0.01 -27.24
CA HIS A 397 49.20 -1.23 -28.02
C HIS A 397 48.17 -2.19 -27.45
N THR A 398 48.05 -2.25 -26.12
CA THR A 398 46.98 -3.03 -25.49
C THR A 398 45.58 -2.46 -25.81
N ILE A 399 45.44 -1.13 -25.84
CA ILE A 399 44.19 -0.49 -26.27
C ILE A 399 43.86 -0.90 -27.72
N MET A 400 44.82 -0.81 -28.61
CA MET A 400 44.61 -1.19 -30.03
C MET A 400 44.14 -2.65 -30.15
N HIS A 401 44.83 -3.59 -29.49
CA HIS A 401 44.43 -5.01 -29.53
C HIS A 401 43.04 -5.25 -28.90
N ARG A 402 42.72 -4.52 -27.82
CA ARG A 402 41.39 -4.62 -27.22
C ARG A 402 40.28 -4.06 -28.15
N LEU A 403 40.53 -2.96 -28.87
CA LEU A 403 39.59 -2.41 -29.83
C LEU A 403 39.43 -3.33 -31.05
N GLU A 404 40.52 -3.95 -31.57
CA GLU A 404 40.49 -4.98 -32.59
C GLU A 404 39.62 -6.18 -32.13
N ARG A 405 39.81 -6.61 -30.87
CA ARG A 405 39.02 -7.71 -30.31
C ARG A 405 37.54 -7.36 -30.20
N ILE A 406 37.19 -6.12 -29.81
CA ILE A 406 35.79 -5.62 -29.79
C ILE A 406 35.20 -5.71 -31.18
N HIS A 407 35.91 -5.27 -32.22
CA HIS A 407 35.48 -5.36 -33.59
C HIS A 407 35.23 -6.83 -34.04
N GLU A 408 36.13 -7.73 -33.73
CA GLU A 408 35.99 -9.16 -34.03
C GLU A 408 34.75 -9.78 -33.36
N LEU A 409 34.43 -9.38 -32.13
CA LEU A 409 33.32 -9.95 -31.37
C LEU A 409 31.97 -9.36 -31.74
N THR A 410 31.92 -8.06 -32.06
CA THR A 410 30.68 -7.34 -32.29
C THR A 410 30.37 -7.10 -33.77
N GLY A 411 31.39 -7.20 -34.64
CA GLY A 411 31.29 -6.79 -36.04
C GLY A 411 31.30 -5.27 -36.25
N LEU A 412 31.34 -4.48 -35.17
CA LEU A 412 31.33 -3.02 -35.19
C LEU A 412 32.74 -2.47 -34.92
N ASP A 413 33.23 -1.56 -35.77
CA ASP A 413 34.55 -0.96 -35.65
C ASP A 413 34.50 0.31 -34.79
N PRO A 414 35.12 0.33 -33.60
CA PRO A 414 35.10 1.50 -32.72
C PRO A 414 35.76 2.74 -33.31
N THR A 415 36.51 2.62 -34.39
CA THR A 415 37.16 3.76 -35.11
C THR A 415 36.22 4.42 -36.11
N ILE A 416 35.20 3.73 -36.59
CA ILE A 416 34.19 4.24 -37.53
C ILE A 416 33.08 4.97 -36.73
N CYS A 417 32.70 6.16 -37.20
CA CYS A 417 31.77 7.03 -36.44
C CYS A 417 30.41 6.36 -36.17
N GLY A 418 29.77 5.76 -37.19
CA GLY A 418 28.45 5.13 -37.05
C GLY A 418 28.48 3.91 -36.10
N ASP A 419 29.47 3.04 -36.25
CA ASP A 419 29.66 1.84 -35.39
C ASP A 419 29.95 2.24 -33.97
N ARG A 420 30.77 3.26 -33.78
CA ARG A 420 31.10 3.83 -32.50
C ARG A 420 29.87 4.40 -31.76
N GLU A 421 28.97 5.07 -32.49
CA GLU A 421 27.71 5.56 -31.93
C GLU A 421 26.82 4.41 -31.45
N GLN A 422 26.72 3.33 -32.28
CA GLN A 422 25.98 2.13 -31.94
C GLN A 422 26.57 1.44 -30.68
N LEU A 423 27.90 1.26 -30.66
CA LEU A 423 28.61 0.70 -29.52
C LEU A 423 28.42 1.55 -28.25
N GLY A 424 28.48 2.88 -28.39
CA GLY A 424 28.27 3.81 -27.25
C GLY A 424 26.86 3.76 -26.73
N LEU A 425 25.85 3.64 -27.60
CA LEU A 425 24.46 3.47 -27.20
C LEU A 425 24.25 2.08 -26.57
N GLY A 426 24.82 1.03 -27.17
CA GLY A 426 24.77 -0.35 -26.63
C GLY A 426 25.36 -0.43 -25.21
N LEU A 427 26.48 0.24 -24.95
CA LEU A 427 27.04 0.33 -23.60
C LEU A 427 26.12 1.00 -22.59
N LYS A 428 25.42 2.09 -23.00
CA LYS A 428 24.44 2.75 -22.14
C LYS A 428 23.26 1.84 -21.82
N VAL A 429 22.75 1.13 -22.83
CA VAL A 429 21.71 0.12 -22.65
C VAL A 429 22.19 -1.02 -21.74
N HIS A 430 23.42 -1.54 -21.97
CA HIS A 430 24.01 -2.55 -21.07
C HIS A 430 24.02 -2.09 -19.62
N ARG A 431 24.47 -0.87 -19.35
CA ARG A 431 24.53 -0.31 -17.99
C ARG A 431 23.16 -0.29 -17.30
N LEU A 432 22.07 -0.08 -18.07
CA LEU A 432 20.71 -0.06 -17.56
C LEU A 432 20.13 -1.47 -17.39
N LEU A 433 20.50 -2.41 -18.30
CA LEU A 433 20.01 -3.79 -18.26
C LEU A 433 20.86 -4.70 -17.34
N ALA A 434 22.10 -4.32 -17.02
CA ALA A 434 23.01 -5.15 -16.21
C ALA A 434 22.37 -5.71 -14.92
N PRO A 435 21.55 -4.97 -14.17
CA PRO A 435 20.85 -5.49 -12.99
C PRO A 435 19.87 -6.62 -13.29
N GLN A 436 19.26 -6.61 -14.47
CA GLN A 436 18.28 -7.63 -14.91
C GLN A 436 18.97 -8.86 -15.51
N LEU A 437 20.14 -8.68 -16.15
CA LEU A 437 20.93 -9.74 -16.73
C LEU A 437 21.70 -10.56 -15.68
N ALA A 438 21.90 -10.01 -14.46
CA ALA A 438 22.57 -10.67 -13.36
C ALA A 438 21.66 -11.55 -12.50
N ARG A 439 20.34 -11.52 -12.71
CA ARG A 439 19.32 -12.36 -12.07
C ARG A 439 19.04 -13.61 -12.91
#